data_81a08f7949efc00ab125fd68c83f68d4
#
_entry.id   81a08f7949efc00ab125fd68c83f68d4
#
_cell.length_a   1.000
_cell.length_b   1.000
_cell.length_c   1.000
_cell.angle_alpha   90.00
_cell.angle_beta   90.00
_cell.angle_gamma   90.00
#
_symmetry.space_group_name_H-M   'P 1'
#
loop_
_entity.id
_entity.type
_entity.pdbx_description
1 polymer ?
#
loop_
_entity_poly.entity_id
_entity_poly.type
_entity_poly.pdbx_seq_one_letter_code
_entity_poly.pdbx_strand_id
1 'polypeptide(L)'
;RSTPKPSSAASDVYKRQVFEVSFPEKEDQYVVVDAYNGGSSITIEPEKRLVKGATRYNNGGVPDNFANYFMMEFSHPVIEYGTYNGDTLLHHQTDVAADYTCAYLKFDVPAGEKLTIRTASSFISPEQAAINFNREVADADVQLISGKAREQWNNYLGRVEAEGGTDEQLRTFYSCLYRTLLFPREFYEFDSQGNPVYYSPYDGNVHDGYMYTDNGFWDTFRAVHPLFTLLYPEVSERVTQSIINAYNESGFMPEWASPGHRGCMIGNNSVSLLVDAWMKGIQTVDAEKALEAMIHQTQARHAEIASVGRDGFEYYDKLGYVPYPEVPEATAKTLEYAYADWCIARFAESLGKQDIADQYYQKAQNYRNLYYPEHGFMWTKDAKGNWLSLIHISEPTR
;
A
#
# COMPACT_ATOMS: atom_id res chain seq x y z
N ARG A 1 8.24 12.04 -31.86
CA ARG A 1 7.09 11.19 -31.45
C ARG A 1 6.38 11.90 -30.31
N SER A 2 5.28 12.61 -30.59
CA SER A 2 4.42 13.17 -29.54
C SER A 2 3.52 12.03 -29.08
N THR A 3 3.78 11.49 -27.88
CA THR A 3 2.80 10.67 -27.18
C THR A 3 1.56 11.54 -26.94
N PRO A 4 0.35 11.12 -27.33
CA PRO A 4 -0.85 11.79 -26.92
C PRO A 4 -0.87 11.85 -25.40
N LYS A 5 -1.11 13.03 -24.83
CA LYS A 5 -1.39 13.12 -23.40
C LYS A 5 -2.77 12.52 -23.16
N PRO A 6 -2.90 11.35 -22.52
CA PRO A 6 -4.22 10.86 -22.16
C PRO A 6 -4.82 11.82 -21.16
N SER A 7 -6.00 12.35 -21.43
CA SER A 7 -6.84 12.96 -20.41
C SER A 7 -7.45 11.81 -19.61
N SER A 8 -6.76 11.35 -18.55
CA SER A 8 -7.30 10.34 -17.65
C SER A 8 -7.99 11.03 -16.48
N ALA A 9 -9.24 10.70 -16.26
CA ALA A 9 -9.91 10.93 -15.00
C ALA A 9 -9.98 9.59 -14.27
N ALA A 10 -9.29 9.49 -13.15
CA ALA A 10 -9.31 8.32 -12.30
C ALA A 10 -10.22 8.56 -11.10
N SER A 11 -11.22 7.73 -10.87
CA SER A 11 -12.01 7.74 -9.64
C SER A 11 -11.30 6.98 -8.52
N ASP A 12 -10.45 6.03 -8.87
CA ASP A 12 -9.51 5.34 -8.02
C ASP A 12 -8.25 5.10 -8.86
N VAL A 13 -7.10 5.52 -8.39
CA VAL A 13 -5.86 5.66 -9.19
C VAL A 13 -5.40 4.33 -9.81
N TYR A 14 -5.89 3.18 -9.35
CA TYR A 14 -5.40 1.87 -9.77
C TYR A 14 -6.41 0.97 -10.47
N LYS A 15 -7.69 1.07 -10.13
CA LYS A 15 -8.60 -0.03 -10.42
C LYS A 15 -9.56 0.24 -11.58
N ARG A 16 -9.87 1.53 -11.86
CA ARG A 16 -10.91 1.89 -12.84
C ARG A 16 -10.58 3.18 -13.55
N GLN A 17 -10.54 3.13 -14.86
CA GLN A 17 -10.17 4.28 -15.68
C GLN A 17 -11.00 4.34 -16.96
N VAL A 18 -11.23 5.55 -17.44
CA VAL A 18 -11.80 5.83 -18.76
C VAL A 18 -10.84 6.70 -19.54
N PHE A 19 -10.49 6.25 -20.74
CA PHE A 19 -9.65 6.98 -21.67
C PHE A 19 -10.43 7.40 -22.90
N GLU A 20 -10.18 8.60 -23.40
CA GLU A 20 -10.59 9.03 -24.75
C GLU A 20 -9.33 9.22 -25.59
N VAL A 21 -9.25 8.50 -26.69
CA VAL A 21 -8.10 8.50 -27.60
C VAL A 21 -8.54 9.11 -28.92
N SER A 22 -7.85 10.17 -29.34
CA SER A 22 -8.00 10.75 -30.70
C SER A 22 -6.86 10.24 -31.56
N PHE A 23 -7.17 9.73 -32.73
CA PHE A 23 -6.17 9.33 -33.69
C PHE A 23 -5.92 10.46 -34.70
N PRO A 24 -4.66 10.64 -35.17
CA PRO A 24 -4.41 11.51 -36.31
C PRO A 24 -5.07 10.95 -37.57
N GLU A 25 -5.36 11.81 -38.54
CA GLU A 25 -5.90 11.42 -39.84
C GLU A 25 -4.89 10.56 -40.65
N LYS A 26 -4.66 9.35 -40.22
CA LYS A 26 -3.77 8.36 -40.85
C LYS A 26 -4.39 6.97 -40.79
N GLU A 27 -3.99 6.15 -41.74
CA GLU A 27 -4.58 4.86 -42.08
C GLU A 27 -4.55 3.80 -40.98
N ASP A 28 -3.69 3.89 -39.96
CA ASP A 28 -3.50 2.83 -38.97
C ASP A 28 -3.79 3.31 -37.54
N GLN A 29 -4.92 2.87 -37.01
CA GLN A 29 -5.40 3.21 -35.66
C GLN A 29 -5.31 1.97 -34.77
N TYR A 30 -4.19 1.82 -34.06
CA TYR A 30 -3.94 0.68 -33.18
C TYR A 30 -3.96 1.06 -31.71
N VAL A 31 -4.47 0.14 -30.90
CA VAL A 31 -4.27 0.09 -29.45
C VAL A 31 -3.49 -1.18 -29.15
N VAL A 32 -2.43 -1.05 -28.34
CA VAL A 32 -1.67 -2.19 -27.81
C VAL A 32 -1.98 -2.32 -26.33
N VAL A 33 -2.37 -3.52 -25.92
CA VAL A 33 -2.57 -3.88 -24.52
C VAL A 33 -1.38 -4.76 -24.10
N ASP A 34 -0.52 -4.22 -23.24
CA ASP A 34 0.65 -4.90 -22.74
C ASP A 34 0.36 -5.44 -21.33
N ALA A 35 0.30 -6.76 -21.18
CA ALA A 35 0.08 -7.41 -19.90
C ALA A 35 1.38 -7.72 -19.14
N TYR A 36 2.53 -7.30 -19.72
CA TYR A 36 3.86 -7.32 -19.12
C TYR A 36 4.44 -8.74 -18.90
N ASN A 37 5.66 -8.79 -18.40
CA ASN A 37 6.39 -10.04 -18.12
C ASN A 37 6.07 -10.63 -16.73
N GLY A 38 6.70 -11.77 -16.39
CA GLY A 38 6.54 -12.46 -15.11
C GLY A 38 5.31 -13.38 -15.05
N GLY A 39 4.79 -13.77 -16.21
CA GLY A 39 3.59 -14.58 -16.38
C GLY A 39 2.35 -13.72 -16.59
N SER A 40 1.83 -13.75 -17.82
CA SER A 40 0.64 -12.98 -18.20
C SER A 40 -0.25 -13.75 -19.16
N SER A 41 -1.50 -13.32 -19.24
CA SER A 41 -2.50 -13.86 -20.19
C SER A 41 -3.40 -12.78 -20.71
N ILE A 42 -3.83 -12.94 -21.97
CA ILE A 42 -4.79 -12.05 -22.63
C ILE A 42 -5.81 -12.88 -23.38
N THR A 43 -7.08 -12.49 -23.28
CA THR A 43 -8.18 -12.98 -24.09
C THR A 43 -8.88 -11.81 -24.77
N ILE A 44 -9.01 -11.86 -26.09
CA ILE A 44 -9.72 -10.88 -26.92
C ILE A 44 -11.10 -11.44 -27.28
N GLU A 45 -12.17 -10.71 -27.01
CA GLU A 45 -13.55 -11.01 -27.43
C GLU A 45 -13.99 -9.93 -28.43
N PRO A 46 -13.61 -10.02 -29.72
CA PRO A 46 -13.76 -8.91 -30.67
C PRO A 46 -15.23 -8.52 -30.92
N GLU A 47 -16.13 -9.48 -30.97
CA GLU A 47 -17.57 -9.24 -31.13
C GLU A 47 -18.20 -8.48 -29.96
N LYS A 48 -17.60 -8.61 -28.77
CA LYS A 48 -18.01 -7.87 -27.56
C LYS A 48 -17.21 -6.60 -27.37
N ARG A 49 -16.19 -6.38 -28.18
CA ARG A 49 -15.24 -5.24 -28.03
C ARG A 49 -14.54 -5.26 -26.67
N LEU A 50 -14.16 -6.46 -26.20
CA LEU A 50 -13.57 -6.67 -24.90
C LEU A 50 -12.17 -7.28 -25.02
N VAL A 51 -11.29 -6.84 -24.11
CA VAL A 51 -10.03 -7.53 -23.80
C VAL A 51 -10.02 -7.80 -22.30
N LYS A 52 -9.69 -9.02 -21.95
CA LYS A 52 -9.49 -9.45 -20.57
C LYS A 52 -8.10 -10.04 -20.43
N GLY A 53 -7.55 -10.01 -19.25
CA GLY A 53 -6.25 -10.62 -19.01
C GLY A 53 -5.85 -10.60 -17.54
N ALA A 54 -4.66 -11.10 -17.32
CA ALA A 54 -4.02 -11.08 -16.01
C ALA A 54 -2.52 -10.87 -16.15
N THR A 55 -1.91 -10.25 -15.15
CA THR A 55 -0.46 -10.17 -14.97
C THR A 55 -0.08 -10.64 -13.58
N ARG A 56 1.00 -11.41 -13.47
CA ARG A 56 1.58 -11.86 -12.20
C ARG A 56 2.83 -11.08 -11.81
N TYR A 57 3.22 -10.11 -12.64
CA TYR A 57 4.39 -9.28 -12.35
C TYR A 57 4.26 -8.61 -10.99
N ASN A 58 5.30 -8.78 -10.16
CA ASN A 58 5.42 -8.14 -8.86
C ASN A 58 6.90 -8.05 -8.47
N ASN A 59 7.21 -7.22 -7.49
CA ASN A 59 8.56 -7.03 -6.95
C ASN A 59 8.77 -7.78 -5.61
N GLY A 60 8.03 -8.85 -5.38
CA GLY A 60 8.05 -9.64 -4.14
C GLY A 60 7.11 -9.08 -3.05
N GLY A 61 7.15 -9.72 -1.87
CA GLY A 61 6.28 -9.39 -0.74
C GLY A 61 4.81 -9.79 -0.96
N VAL A 62 4.59 -10.82 -1.77
CA VAL A 62 3.26 -11.39 -2.06
C VAL A 62 3.35 -12.90 -2.19
N PRO A 63 2.27 -13.63 -1.91
CA PRO A 63 2.17 -15.07 -2.19
C PRO A 63 2.28 -15.39 -3.70
N ASP A 64 2.61 -16.65 -4.02
CA ASP A 64 2.84 -17.12 -5.40
C ASP A 64 1.60 -17.01 -6.31
N ASN A 65 0.40 -16.99 -5.73
CA ASN A 65 -0.85 -16.87 -6.47
C ASN A 65 -1.25 -15.42 -6.78
N PHE A 66 -0.43 -14.44 -6.41
CA PHE A 66 -0.70 -13.03 -6.70
C PHE A 66 -0.89 -12.80 -8.19
N ALA A 67 -1.97 -12.09 -8.53
CA ALA A 67 -2.22 -11.62 -9.88
C ALA A 67 -3.05 -10.32 -9.86
N ASN A 68 -2.90 -9.51 -10.89
CA ASN A 68 -3.80 -8.41 -11.20
C ASN A 68 -4.58 -8.80 -12.45
N TYR A 69 -5.87 -8.97 -12.32
CA TYR A 69 -6.82 -9.25 -13.39
C TYR A 69 -7.38 -7.95 -13.95
N PHE A 70 -7.57 -7.86 -15.26
CA PHE A 70 -8.11 -6.65 -15.87
C PHE A 70 -9.17 -6.97 -16.93
N MET A 71 -10.04 -6.00 -17.17
CA MET A 71 -11.05 -6.00 -18.22
C MET A 71 -11.06 -4.62 -18.88
N MET A 72 -11.09 -4.61 -20.23
CA MET A 72 -11.11 -3.39 -21.04
C MET A 72 -12.22 -3.50 -22.09
N GLU A 73 -13.04 -2.47 -22.21
CA GLU A 73 -14.06 -2.34 -23.24
C GLU A 73 -13.75 -1.16 -24.16
N PHE A 74 -14.00 -1.33 -25.45
CA PHE A 74 -13.77 -0.34 -26.50
C PHE A 74 -15.10 0.14 -27.10
N SER A 75 -15.25 1.43 -27.32
CA SER A 75 -16.49 2.01 -27.89
C SER A 75 -16.71 1.65 -29.35
N HIS A 76 -15.66 1.32 -30.11
CA HIS A 76 -15.73 1.01 -31.52
C HIS A 76 -15.47 -0.47 -31.80
N PRO A 77 -15.98 -1.02 -32.93
CA PRO A 77 -15.68 -2.39 -33.37
C PRO A 77 -14.19 -2.59 -33.61
N VAL A 78 -13.69 -3.77 -33.20
CA VAL A 78 -12.32 -4.22 -33.51
C VAL A 78 -12.36 -4.82 -34.93
N ILE A 79 -11.58 -4.25 -35.85
CA ILE A 79 -11.56 -4.69 -37.28
C ILE A 79 -10.41 -5.66 -37.57
N GLU A 80 -9.35 -5.61 -36.81
CA GLU A 80 -8.21 -6.53 -36.87
C GLU A 80 -7.61 -6.67 -35.47
N TYR A 81 -7.13 -7.85 -35.15
CA TYR A 81 -6.53 -8.13 -33.85
C TYR A 81 -5.51 -9.27 -33.91
N GLY A 82 -4.75 -9.40 -32.86
CA GLY A 82 -3.84 -10.51 -32.65
C GLY A 82 -3.13 -10.39 -31.31
N THR A 83 -2.38 -11.43 -30.99
CA THR A 83 -1.65 -11.56 -29.74
C THR A 83 -0.16 -11.73 -30.00
N TYR A 84 0.65 -11.46 -28.97
CA TYR A 84 2.09 -11.63 -28.96
C TYR A 84 2.51 -12.37 -27.68
N ASN A 85 3.34 -13.41 -27.81
CA ASN A 85 3.73 -14.29 -26.70
C ASN A 85 5.19 -14.10 -26.24
N GLY A 86 5.79 -12.96 -26.55
CA GLY A 86 7.19 -12.67 -26.26
C GLY A 86 8.16 -12.96 -27.43
N ASP A 87 7.77 -13.87 -28.34
CA ASP A 87 8.57 -14.25 -29.50
C ASP A 87 7.87 -13.98 -30.84
N THR A 88 6.59 -14.31 -30.92
CA THR A 88 5.85 -14.37 -32.18
C THR A 88 4.54 -13.57 -32.10
N LEU A 89 4.29 -12.79 -33.16
CA LEU A 89 3.01 -12.12 -33.40
C LEU A 89 2.07 -13.11 -34.10
N LEU A 90 0.89 -13.33 -33.47
CA LEU A 90 -0.12 -14.28 -33.92
C LEU A 90 -1.37 -13.51 -34.34
N HIS A 91 -1.57 -13.39 -35.64
CA HIS A 91 -2.72 -12.71 -36.21
C HIS A 91 -4.03 -13.51 -36.01
N HIS A 92 -5.12 -12.83 -35.72
CA HIS A 92 -6.44 -13.40 -35.45
C HIS A 92 -6.50 -14.41 -34.30
N GLN A 93 -5.48 -14.45 -33.47
CA GLN A 93 -5.51 -15.23 -32.23
C GLN A 93 -6.17 -14.44 -31.13
N THR A 94 -7.11 -15.08 -30.42
CA THR A 94 -7.89 -14.48 -29.34
C THR A 94 -7.26 -14.70 -27.96
N ASP A 95 -6.51 -15.79 -27.78
CA ASP A 95 -6.03 -16.23 -26.46
C ASP A 95 -4.53 -16.43 -26.47
N VAL A 96 -3.85 -15.91 -25.48
CA VAL A 96 -2.42 -16.11 -25.26
C VAL A 96 -2.11 -16.15 -23.76
N ALA A 97 -1.20 -17.05 -23.40
CA ALA A 97 -0.59 -17.09 -22.07
C ALA A 97 0.89 -17.43 -22.21
N ALA A 98 1.76 -16.62 -21.65
CA ALA A 98 3.22 -16.77 -21.70
C ALA A 98 3.88 -15.99 -20.56
N ASP A 99 5.20 -15.98 -20.50
CA ASP A 99 5.92 -15.11 -19.57
C ASP A 99 5.66 -13.64 -19.86
N TYR A 100 5.60 -13.27 -21.15
CA TYR A 100 5.27 -11.91 -21.61
C TYR A 100 4.19 -12.00 -22.69
N THR A 101 3.10 -11.23 -22.53
CA THR A 101 2.03 -11.19 -23.50
C THR A 101 1.56 -9.77 -23.82
N CYS A 102 1.24 -9.53 -25.10
CA CYS A 102 0.53 -8.34 -25.56
C CYS A 102 -0.63 -8.71 -26.45
N ALA A 103 -1.56 -7.79 -26.63
CA ALA A 103 -2.56 -7.79 -27.70
C ALA A 103 -2.45 -6.52 -28.53
N TYR A 104 -2.68 -6.62 -29.83
CA TYR A 104 -2.95 -5.45 -30.66
C TYR A 104 -4.39 -5.50 -31.17
N LEU A 105 -5.03 -4.35 -31.25
CA LEU A 105 -6.37 -4.17 -31.78
C LEU A 105 -6.35 -2.98 -32.74
N LYS A 106 -6.90 -3.17 -33.92
CA LYS A 106 -7.07 -2.13 -34.94
C LYS A 106 -8.51 -1.65 -34.97
N PHE A 107 -8.67 -0.37 -35.12
CA PHE A 107 -9.97 0.29 -35.17
C PHE A 107 -10.11 1.10 -36.45
N ASP A 108 -11.35 1.45 -36.79
CA ASP A 108 -11.70 2.44 -37.81
C ASP A 108 -12.60 3.48 -37.12
N VAL A 109 -11.95 4.46 -36.52
CA VAL A 109 -12.59 5.56 -35.81
C VAL A 109 -12.79 6.71 -36.79
N PRO A 110 -14.04 7.15 -37.05
CA PRO A 110 -14.29 8.26 -37.97
C PRO A 110 -13.52 9.55 -37.58
N ALA A 111 -13.21 10.33 -38.62
CA ALA A 111 -12.49 11.61 -38.39
C ALA A 111 -13.29 12.53 -37.45
N GLY A 112 -12.64 13.02 -36.41
CA GLY A 112 -13.25 13.87 -35.39
C GLY A 112 -13.93 13.13 -34.25
N GLU A 113 -14.09 11.80 -34.32
CA GLU A 113 -14.55 10.97 -33.21
C GLU A 113 -13.38 10.53 -32.35
N LYS A 114 -13.72 9.99 -31.17
CA LYS A 114 -12.73 9.46 -30.20
C LYS A 114 -13.06 8.01 -29.86
N LEU A 115 -12.01 7.21 -29.75
CA LEU A 115 -12.12 5.89 -29.15
C LEU A 115 -12.20 6.03 -27.63
N THR A 116 -13.30 5.60 -27.01
CA THR A 116 -13.41 5.49 -25.56
C THR A 116 -12.96 4.09 -25.14
N ILE A 117 -12.05 4.04 -24.16
CA ILE A 117 -11.57 2.80 -23.54
C ILE A 117 -11.96 2.86 -22.08
N ARG A 118 -12.75 1.89 -21.60
CA ARG A 118 -13.09 1.71 -20.20
C ARG A 118 -12.32 0.54 -19.66
N THR A 119 -11.71 0.68 -18.51
CA THR A 119 -10.93 -0.39 -17.90
C THR A 119 -11.21 -0.49 -16.41
N ALA A 120 -11.25 -1.72 -15.92
CA ALA A 120 -11.26 -2.04 -14.51
C ALA A 120 -10.29 -3.20 -14.23
N SER A 121 -9.77 -3.24 -13.01
CA SER A 121 -8.92 -4.34 -12.56
C SER A 121 -9.33 -4.85 -11.18
N SER A 122 -8.80 -6.01 -10.81
CA SER A 122 -8.99 -6.66 -9.53
C SER A 122 -7.75 -7.46 -9.15
N PHE A 123 -7.43 -7.52 -7.87
CA PHE A 123 -6.45 -8.46 -7.33
C PHE A 123 -7.09 -9.79 -6.88
N ILE A 124 -8.42 -9.91 -6.96
CA ILE A 124 -9.18 -11.07 -6.47
C ILE A 124 -9.39 -12.10 -7.57
N SER A 125 -10.07 -11.70 -8.66
CA SER A 125 -10.38 -12.61 -9.76
C SER A 125 -10.84 -11.87 -11.04
N PRO A 126 -10.90 -12.57 -12.20
CA PRO A 126 -11.51 -12.01 -13.41
C PRO A 126 -12.98 -11.61 -13.22
N GLU A 127 -13.75 -12.38 -12.44
CA GLU A 127 -15.17 -12.11 -12.15
C GLU A 127 -15.29 -10.83 -11.31
N GLN A 128 -14.40 -10.64 -10.34
CA GLN A 128 -14.37 -9.42 -9.54
C GLN A 128 -13.96 -8.21 -10.39
N ALA A 129 -13.04 -8.35 -11.34
CA ALA A 129 -12.71 -7.28 -12.28
C ALA A 129 -13.97 -6.88 -13.12
N ALA A 130 -14.80 -7.83 -13.50
CA ALA A 130 -16.07 -7.56 -14.19
C ALA A 130 -17.11 -6.90 -13.28
N ILE A 131 -17.17 -7.26 -12.00
CA ILE A 131 -18.03 -6.59 -11.00
C ILE A 131 -17.59 -5.13 -10.86
N ASN A 132 -16.29 -4.88 -10.68
CA ASN A 132 -15.71 -3.54 -10.60
C ASN A 132 -16.02 -2.71 -11.86
N PHE A 133 -15.89 -3.33 -13.04
CA PHE A 133 -16.20 -2.70 -14.31
C PHE A 133 -17.67 -2.25 -14.37
N ASN A 134 -18.60 -3.18 -14.14
CA ASN A 134 -20.03 -2.92 -14.23
C ASN A 134 -20.52 -1.89 -13.22
N ARG A 135 -19.92 -1.90 -12.01
CA ARG A 135 -20.30 -0.99 -10.94
C ARG A 135 -19.91 0.45 -11.20
N GLU A 136 -18.76 0.69 -11.86
CA GLU A 136 -18.16 2.01 -11.83
C GLU A 136 -17.93 2.65 -13.20
N VAL A 137 -17.66 1.87 -14.25
CA VAL A 137 -17.25 2.42 -15.54
C VAL A 137 -18.06 1.97 -16.76
N ALA A 138 -18.93 0.96 -16.65
CA ALA A 138 -19.62 0.37 -17.82
C ALA A 138 -20.29 1.40 -18.73
N ASP A 139 -20.98 2.39 -18.16
CA ASP A 139 -21.71 3.43 -18.89
C ASP A 139 -21.05 4.82 -18.75
N ALA A 140 -19.81 4.86 -18.24
CA ALA A 140 -19.15 6.12 -17.96
C ALA A 140 -18.39 6.68 -19.15
N ASP A 141 -18.45 7.99 -19.32
CA ASP A 141 -17.50 8.79 -20.11
C ASP A 141 -16.49 9.51 -19.22
N VAL A 142 -15.51 10.14 -19.83
CA VAL A 142 -14.45 10.89 -19.10
C VAL A 142 -15.04 12.04 -18.28
N GLN A 143 -16.12 12.68 -18.74
CA GLN A 143 -16.74 13.80 -18.03
C GLN A 143 -17.42 13.34 -16.76
N LEU A 144 -18.18 12.26 -16.83
CA LEU A 144 -18.85 11.66 -15.67
C LEU A 144 -17.84 11.21 -14.60
N ILE A 145 -16.80 10.48 -15.00
CA ILE A 145 -15.76 10.01 -14.08
C ILE A 145 -14.97 11.19 -13.47
N SER A 146 -14.61 12.17 -14.29
CA SER A 146 -13.94 13.40 -13.82
C SER A 146 -14.80 14.18 -12.82
N GLY A 147 -16.12 14.24 -13.06
CA GLY A 147 -17.08 14.86 -12.13
C GLY A 147 -17.13 14.15 -10.80
N LYS A 148 -17.29 12.81 -10.80
CA LYS A 148 -17.29 11.97 -9.59
C LYS A 148 -15.97 12.09 -8.81
N ALA A 149 -14.84 12.02 -9.51
CA ALA A 149 -13.52 12.16 -8.88
C ALA A 149 -13.34 13.52 -8.23
N ARG A 150 -13.77 14.60 -8.91
CA ARG A 150 -13.71 15.96 -8.36
C ARG A 150 -14.60 16.10 -7.11
N GLU A 151 -15.80 15.56 -7.14
CA GLU A 151 -16.70 15.57 -5.98
C GLU A 151 -16.09 14.83 -4.80
N GLN A 152 -15.54 13.64 -5.03
CA GLN A 152 -14.88 12.85 -3.98
C GLN A 152 -13.68 13.58 -3.40
N TRP A 153 -12.79 14.15 -4.23
CA TRP A 153 -11.67 14.93 -3.74
C TRP A 153 -12.09 16.20 -3.00
N ASN A 154 -13.15 16.89 -3.45
CA ASN A 154 -13.68 18.04 -2.75
C ASN A 154 -14.23 17.67 -1.37
N ASN A 155 -14.86 16.49 -1.22
CA ASN A 155 -15.32 15.98 0.06
C ASN A 155 -14.18 15.72 1.06
N TYR A 156 -13.04 15.22 0.58
CA TYR A 156 -11.86 15.02 1.44
C TYR A 156 -11.13 16.33 1.73
N LEU A 157 -10.79 17.11 0.69
CA LEU A 157 -10.01 18.33 0.84
C LEU A 157 -10.79 19.45 1.51
N GLY A 158 -12.10 19.51 1.29
CA GLY A 158 -13.02 20.49 1.89
C GLY A 158 -13.28 20.31 3.39
N ARG A 159 -12.70 19.28 4.02
CA ARG A 159 -12.72 19.16 5.50
C ARG A 159 -11.85 20.20 6.20
N VAL A 160 -10.97 20.85 5.45
CA VAL A 160 -10.17 21.98 5.92
C VAL A 160 -10.45 23.17 5.01
N GLU A 161 -10.99 24.23 5.59
CA GLU A 161 -11.15 25.52 4.93
C GLU A 161 -10.03 26.45 5.38
N ALA A 162 -9.17 26.86 4.44
CA ALA A 162 -8.07 27.77 4.70
C ALA A 162 -8.36 29.15 4.09
N GLU A 163 -8.30 30.17 4.90
CA GLU A 163 -8.50 31.56 4.49
C GLU A 163 -7.23 32.40 4.70
N GLY A 164 -7.12 33.47 3.96
CA GLY A 164 -5.96 34.35 4.00
C GLY A 164 -4.77 33.77 3.22
N GLY A 165 -3.80 34.57 2.95
CA GLY A 165 -2.67 34.18 2.11
C GLY A 165 -2.93 34.39 0.60
N THR A 166 -1.91 34.15 -0.20
CA THR A 166 -1.98 34.25 -1.65
C THR A 166 -2.55 32.98 -2.29
N ASP A 167 -3.03 33.07 -3.53
CA ASP A 167 -3.47 31.91 -4.31
C ASP A 167 -2.39 30.82 -4.40
N GLU A 168 -1.12 31.20 -4.47
CA GLU A 168 0.02 30.28 -4.52
C GLU A 168 0.18 29.52 -3.19
N GLN A 169 0.01 30.19 -2.06
CA GLN A 169 0.06 29.57 -0.73
C GLN A 169 -1.12 28.61 -0.54
N LEU A 170 -2.32 28.99 -0.93
CA LEU A 170 -3.50 28.11 -0.87
C LEU A 170 -3.34 26.91 -1.78
N ARG A 171 -2.82 27.10 -2.99
CA ARG A 171 -2.52 25.98 -3.92
C ARG A 171 -1.50 25.02 -3.32
N THR A 172 -0.45 25.54 -2.69
CA THR A 172 0.56 24.71 -2.01
C THR A 172 -0.06 23.94 -0.87
N PHE A 173 -0.87 24.59 -0.02
CA PHE A 173 -1.55 23.97 1.10
C PHE A 173 -2.41 22.77 0.64
N TYR A 174 -3.35 23.00 -0.28
CA TYR A 174 -4.23 21.94 -0.76
C TYR A 174 -3.51 20.85 -1.57
N SER A 175 -2.43 21.19 -2.27
CA SER A 175 -1.57 20.19 -2.93
C SER A 175 -0.84 19.30 -1.92
N CYS A 176 -0.41 19.86 -0.78
CA CYS A 176 0.18 19.07 0.30
C CYS A 176 -0.88 18.19 0.98
N LEU A 177 -2.06 18.73 1.28
CA LEU A 177 -3.16 17.96 1.87
C LEU A 177 -3.58 16.79 0.94
N TYR A 178 -3.71 17.04 -0.37
CA TYR A 178 -3.96 16.00 -1.38
C TYR A 178 -2.91 14.89 -1.32
N ARG A 179 -1.62 15.23 -1.24
CA ARG A 179 -0.54 14.24 -1.19
C ARG A 179 -0.57 13.36 0.05
N THR A 180 -1.04 13.87 1.19
CA THR A 180 -1.17 13.03 2.40
C THR A 180 -2.18 11.91 2.23
N LEU A 181 -3.15 12.06 1.32
CA LEU A 181 -4.21 11.09 1.04
C LEU A 181 -3.85 10.08 -0.08
N LEU A 182 -2.68 10.20 -0.71
CA LEU A 182 -2.26 9.25 -1.73
C LEU A 182 -1.75 7.92 -1.15
N PHE A 183 -1.37 7.91 0.12
CA PHE A 183 -0.86 6.76 0.85
C PHE A 183 -1.36 6.78 2.31
N PRO A 184 -1.69 5.63 2.89
CA PRO A 184 -1.72 4.29 2.31
C PRO A 184 -2.77 4.13 1.21
N ARG A 185 -2.56 3.15 0.33
CA ARG A 185 -3.51 2.83 -0.75
C ARG A 185 -4.57 1.84 -0.29
N GLU A 186 -5.80 2.03 -0.77
CA GLU A 186 -6.87 1.07 -0.60
C GLU A 186 -6.58 -0.21 -1.41
N PHE A 187 -6.47 -1.34 -0.73
CA PHE A 187 -6.20 -2.64 -1.32
C PHE A 187 -7.41 -3.59 -1.16
N TYR A 188 -8.59 -3.04 -1.04
CA TYR A 188 -9.86 -3.76 -0.97
C TYR A 188 -10.74 -3.38 -2.16
N GLU A 189 -11.73 -4.20 -2.40
CA GLU A 189 -12.72 -4.06 -3.46
C GLU A 189 -14.11 -4.23 -2.87
N PHE A 190 -15.15 -4.17 -3.68
CA PHE A 190 -16.49 -4.42 -3.22
C PHE A 190 -17.10 -5.57 -4.02
N ASP A 191 -17.68 -6.54 -3.33
CA ASP A 191 -18.38 -7.65 -3.96
C ASP A 191 -19.67 -7.21 -4.68
N SER A 192 -20.40 -8.16 -5.27
CA SER A 192 -21.67 -7.90 -5.96
C SER A 192 -22.78 -7.36 -5.05
N GLN A 193 -22.66 -7.55 -3.74
CA GLN A 193 -23.60 -7.07 -2.72
C GLN A 193 -23.20 -5.71 -2.14
N GLY A 194 -21.99 -5.26 -2.44
CA GLY A 194 -21.44 -4.00 -1.95
C GLY A 194 -20.68 -4.12 -0.63
N ASN A 195 -20.33 -5.34 -0.19
CA ASN A 195 -19.50 -5.56 0.97
C ASN A 195 -18.02 -5.42 0.61
N PRO A 196 -17.17 -4.84 1.49
CA PRO A 196 -15.74 -4.79 1.24
C PRO A 196 -15.11 -6.18 1.33
N VAL A 197 -14.27 -6.52 0.33
CA VAL A 197 -13.52 -7.77 0.24
C VAL A 197 -12.12 -7.46 -0.29
N TYR A 198 -11.13 -8.27 0.06
CA TYR A 198 -9.76 -8.07 -0.43
C TYR A 198 -9.03 -9.40 -0.64
N TYR A 199 -8.09 -9.38 -1.59
CA TYR A 199 -7.05 -10.39 -1.68
C TYR A 199 -5.99 -10.09 -0.61
N SER A 200 -5.67 -11.06 0.25
CA SER A 200 -4.62 -10.88 1.25
C SER A 200 -3.23 -10.98 0.60
N PRO A 201 -2.41 -9.94 0.72
CA PRO A 201 -1.01 -10.01 0.28
C PRO A 201 -0.12 -10.78 1.27
N TYR A 202 -0.69 -11.36 2.32
CA TYR A 202 0.01 -12.10 3.37
C TYR A 202 -0.20 -13.61 3.27
N ASP A 203 -1.44 -14.07 3.08
CA ASP A 203 -1.78 -15.50 3.02
C ASP A 203 -2.30 -15.97 1.64
N GLY A 204 -2.57 -15.03 0.72
CA GLY A 204 -3.02 -15.33 -0.63
C GLY A 204 -4.49 -15.72 -0.77
N ASN A 205 -5.28 -15.59 0.30
CA ASN A 205 -6.71 -15.86 0.30
C ASN A 205 -7.54 -14.58 0.11
N VAL A 206 -8.83 -14.76 -0.15
CA VAL A 206 -9.78 -13.64 -0.17
C VAL A 206 -10.49 -13.58 1.17
N HIS A 207 -10.52 -12.38 1.76
CA HIS A 207 -11.15 -12.09 3.04
C HIS A 207 -12.16 -10.96 2.93
N ASP A 208 -13.10 -10.94 3.88
CA ASP A 208 -14.04 -9.83 4.06
C ASP A 208 -13.36 -8.67 4.82
N GLY A 209 -13.71 -7.44 4.47
CA GLY A 209 -13.26 -6.26 5.18
C GLY A 209 -12.31 -5.37 4.37
N TYR A 210 -11.49 -4.61 5.10
CA TYR A 210 -10.61 -3.59 4.53
C TYR A 210 -9.14 -4.00 4.61
N MET A 211 -8.40 -3.75 3.56
CA MET A 211 -6.94 -3.87 3.51
C MET A 211 -6.34 -2.60 2.92
N TYR A 212 -5.24 -2.14 3.51
CA TYR A 212 -4.46 -1.00 3.04
C TYR A 212 -3.01 -1.41 2.81
N THR A 213 -2.36 -0.78 1.85
CA THR A 213 -0.98 -1.10 1.46
C THR A 213 -0.19 0.14 1.07
N ASP A 214 1.05 -0.08 0.60
CA ASP A 214 1.98 0.96 0.14
C ASP A 214 2.21 2.04 1.19
N ASN A 215 2.57 1.60 2.41
CA ASN A 215 2.84 2.49 3.52
C ASN A 215 4.04 2.03 4.35
N GLY A 216 4.94 2.98 4.60
CA GLY A 216 6.02 2.86 5.57
C GLY A 216 5.61 3.53 6.88
N PHE A 217 5.41 2.75 7.92
CA PHE A 217 4.88 3.28 9.17
C PHE A 217 5.88 4.17 9.90
N TRP A 218 7.18 3.90 9.78
CA TRP A 218 8.24 4.75 10.33
C TRP A 218 8.17 6.20 9.82
N ASP A 219 7.78 6.40 8.55
CA ASP A 219 7.62 7.73 7.96
C ASP A 219 6.31 8.39 8.39
N THR A 220 5.22 7.63 8.46
CA THR A 220 3.86 8.17 8.46
C THR A 220 3.22 8.27 9.84
N PHE A 221 3.70 7.51 10.85
CA PHE A 221 3.14 7.58 12.20
C PHE A 221 3.34 8.97 12.85
N ARG A 222 4.37 9.71 12.44
CA ARG A 222 4.77 10.99 13.03
C ARG A 222 3.77 12.12 12.80
N ALA A 223 3.15 12.16 11.60
CA ALA A 223 2.26 13.26 11.22
C ALA A 223 1.05 12.83 10.39
N VAL A 224 1.20 11.97 9.38
CA VAL A 224 0.12 11.60 8.45
C VAL A 224 -1.01 10.87 9.17
N HIS A 225 -0.71 9.82 9.94
CA HIS A 225 -1.74 9.11 10.70
C HIS A 225 -2.36 9.94 11.84
N PRO A 226 -1.60 10.75 12.62
CA PRO A 226 -2.19 11.74 13.51
C PRO A 226 -3.12 12.74 12.83
N LEU A 227 -2.80 13.17 11.59
CA LEU A 227 -3.70 13.98 10.78
C LEU A 227 -4.98 13.21 10.40
N PHE A 228 -4.85 11.92 10.07
CA PHE A 228 -6.01 11.09 9.74
C PHE A 228 -6.94 10.89 10.94
N THR A 229 -6.41 10.69 12.14
CA THR A 229 -7.26 10.60 13.34
C THR A 229 -8.05 11.89 13.59
N LEU A 230 -7.55 13.03 13.14
CA LEU A 230 -8.22 14.32 13.29
C LEU A 230 -9.24 14.60 12.17
N LEU A 231 -8.83 14.40 10.90
CA LEU A 231 -9.61 14.82 9.73
C LEU A 231 -10.38 13.68 9.05
N TYR A 232 -9.87 12.44 9.15
CA TYR A 232 -10.35 11.27 8.42
C TYR A 232 -10.46 10.04 9.33
N PRO A 233 -11.23 10.12 10.45
CA PRO A 233 -11.30 9.03 11.42
C PRO A 233 -11.74 7.71 10.80
N GLU A 234 -12.63 7.73 9.80
CA GLU A 234 -13.07 6.56 9.05
C GLU A 234 -11.94 5.87 8.26
N VAL A 235 -10.95 6.63 7.79
CA VAL A 235 -9.74 6.07 7.15
C VAL A 235 -8.85 5.43 8.22
N SER A 236 -8.70 6.12 9.36
CA SER A 236 -7.91 5.62 10.48
C SER A 236 -8.47 4.29 11.04
N GLU A 237 -9.80 4.17 11.17
CA GLU A 237 -10.49 2.94 11.55
C GLU A 237 -10.13 1.77 10.62
N ARG A 238 -10.24 1.98 9.32
CA ARG A 238 -9.95 0.95 8.30
C ARG A 238 -8.47 0.57 8.28
N VAL A 239 -7.57 1.55 8.43
CA VAL A 239 -6.13 1.30 8.48
C VAL A 239 -5.76 0.48 9.73
N THR A 240 -6.28 0.82 10.91
CA THR A 240 -6.02 0.04 12.13
C THR A 240 -6.56 -1.39 12.01
N GLN A 241 -7.75 -1.56 11.43
CA GLN A 241 -8.29 -2.91 11.15
C GLN A 241 -7.41 -3.68 10.17
N SER A 242 -6.90 -3.02 9.12
CA SER A 242 -5.98 -3.63 8.15
C SER A 242 -4.68 -4.14 8.80
N ILE A 243 -4.14 -3.43 9.79
CA ILE A 243 -2.97 -3.87 10.55
C ILE A 243 -3.27 -5.16 11.33
N ILE A 244 -4.44 -5.24 11.96
CA ILE A 244 -4.86 -6.44 12.71
C ILE A 244 -5.17 -7.60 11.76
N ASN A 245 -5.78 -7.33 10.60
CA ASN A 245 -5.98 -8.34 9.56
C ASN A 245 -4.64 -8.94 9.11
N ALA A 246 -3.65 -8.09 8.82
CA ALA A 246 -2.30 -8.54 8.46
C ALA A 246 -1.67 -9.44 9.54
N TYR A 247 -1.86 -9.12 10.83
CA TYR A 247 -1.42 -9.96 11.93
C TYR A 247 -2.12 -11.32 11.93
N ASN A 248 -3.44 -11.34 11.76
CA ASN A 248 -4.21 -12.59 11.75
C ASN A 248 -3.80 -13.51 10.58
N GLU A 249 -3.40 -12.95 9.46
CA GLU A 249 -3.08 -13.64 8.22
C GLU A 249 -1.61 -14.08 8.13
N SER A 250 -0.67 -13.32 8.71
CA SER A 250 0.78 -13.60 8.64
C SER A 250 1.43 -13.93 9.99
N GLY A 251 0.74 -13.69 11.10
CA GLY A 251 1.32 -13.74 12.44
C GLY A 251 2.11 -12.48 12.84
N PHE A 252 2.21 -11.48 11.96
CA PHE A 252 2.95 -10.24 12.22
C PHE A 252 2.19 -8.99 11.77
N MET A 253 2.29 -7.91 12.54
CA MET A 253 1.88 -6.59 12.08
C MET A 253 2.93 -6.05 11.09
N PRO A 254 2.54 -5.33 10.03
CA PRO A 254 3.49 -4.82 9.05
C PRO A 254 4.27 -3.59 9.59
N GLU A 255 5.53 -3.46 9.19
CA GLU A 255 6.33 -2.24 9.39
C GLU A 255 6.49 -1.44 8.09
N TRP A 256 6.51 -2.14 6.99
CA TRP A 256 6.34 -1.61 5.64
C TRP A 256 5.51 -2.59 4.83
N ALA A 257 4.41 -2.13 4.26
CA ALA A 257 3.55 -2.93 3.38
C ALA A 257 3.65 -2.43 1.93
N SER A 258 3.91 -3.38 0.97
CA SER A 258 3.89 -3.05 -0.46
C SER A 258 3.92 -4.33 -1.35
N PRO A 259 2.78 -4.94 -1.65
CA PRO A 259 1.54 -4.88 -0.90
C PRO A 259 1.56 -5.63 0.42
N GLY A 260 2.33 -6.73 0.57
CA GLY A 260 2.59 -7.42 1.82
C GLY A 260 3.85 -6.93 2.54
N HIS A 261 4.42 -7.75 3.42
CA HIS A 261 5.61 -7.38 4.18
C HIS A 261 6.80 -7.03 3.31
N ARG A 262 7.51 -5.94 3.67
CA ARG A 262 8.78 -5.53 3.05
C ARG A 262 9.88 -5.38 4.09
N GLY A 263 11.09 -5.73 3.69
CA GLY A 263 12.30 -5.57 4.50
C GLY A 263 12.83 -4.14 4.46
N CYS A 264 12.09 -3.21 5.04
CA CYS A 264 12.44 -1.78 5.08
C CYS A 264 12.21 -1.22 6.48
N MET A 265 13.02 -0.20 6.84
CA MET A 265 12.94 0.56 8.08
C MET A 265 13.14 -0.28 9.34
N ILE A 266 13.11 0.40 10.45
CA ILE A 266 13.34 -0.14 11.79
C ILE A 266 12.18 0.21 12.70
N GLY A 267 12.06 -0.49 13.82
CA GLY A 267 11.07 -0.20 14.85
C GLY A 267 9.80 -1.00 14.70
N ASN A 268 8.83 -0.74 15.59
CA ASN A 268 7.48 -1.30 15.56
C ASN A 268 6.47 -0.15 15.44
N ASN A 269 6.53 0.59 14.34
CA ASN A 269 5.78 1.84 14.20
C ASN A 269 4.30 1.64 13.88
N SER A 270 3.89 0.45 13.42
CA SER A 270 2.49 0.03 13.38
C SER A 270 1.85 0.01 14.78
N VAL A 271 2.63 -0.33 15.83
CA VAL A 271 2.21 -0.23 17.23
C VAL A 271 1.84 1.21 17.59
N SER A 272 2.74 2.16 17.33
CA SER A 272 2.51 3.56 17.69
C SER A 272 1.30 4.16 17.00
N LEU A 273 1.07 3.81 15.73
CA LEU A 273 -0.09 4.24 14.95
C LEU A 273 -1.40 3.70 15.54
N LEU A 274 -1.44 2.41 15.86
CA LEU A 274 -2.62 1.76 16.42
C LEU A 274 -2.97 2.34 17.80
N VAL A 275 -1.95 2.53 18.65
CA VAL A 275 -2.13 3.10 19.99
C VAL A 275 -2.55 4.56 19.94
N ASP A 276 -1.98 5.37 19.04
CA ASP A 276 -2.39 6.76 18.85
C ASP A 276 -3.87 6.88 18.45
N ALA A 277 -4.32 6.06 17.50
CA ALA A 277 -5.72 5.99 17.09
C ALA A 277 -6.63 5.59 18.27
N TRP A 278 -6.26 4.53 19.00
CA TRP A 278 -6.99 4.05 20.18
C TRP A 278 -7.14 5.11 21.27
N MET A 279 -6.04 5.78 21.62
CA MET A 279 -6.03 6.81 22.67
C MET A 279 -6.84 8.06 22.27
N LYS A 280 -7.08 8.27 20.99
CA LYS A 280 -7.92 9.35 20.45
C LYS A 280 -9.39 8.94 20.25
N GLY A 281 -9.78 7.74 20.69
CA GLY A 281 -11.16 7.27 20.68
C GLY A 281 -11.55 6.46 19.45
N ILE A 282 -10.63 6.17 18.54
CA ILE A 282 -10.84 5.27 17.40
C ILE A 282 -10.58 3.83 17.88
N GLN A 283 -11.63 3.19 18.42
CA GLN A 283 -11.57 1.93 19.17
C GLN A 283 -12.38 0.83 18.45
N THR A 284 -12.13 0.66 17.15
CA THR A 284 -12.90 -0.27 16.30
C THR A 284 -12.27 -1.65 16.16
N VAL A 285 -11.01 -1.82 16.59
CA VAL A 285 -10.33 -3.11 16.60
C VAL A 285 -10.60 -3.88 17.89
N ASP A 286 -10.51 -5.22 17.83
CA ASP A 286 -10.51 -6.06 19.03
C ASP A 286 -9.29 -5.73 19.90
N ALA A 287 -9.53 -5.21 21.08
CA ALA A 287 -8.48 -4.71 21.98
C ALA A 287 -7.56 -5.84 22.51
N GLU A 288 -8.13 -7.01 22.81
CA GLU A 288 -7.34 -8.15 23.28
C GLU A 288 -6.43 -8.67 22.16
N LYS A 289 -6.97 -8.80 20.95
CA LYS A 289 -6.21 -9.21 19.78
C LYS A 289 -5.12 -8.18 19.41
N ALA A 290 -5.43 -6.90 19.52
CA ALA A 290 -4.46 -5.83 19.27
C ALA A 290 -3.32 -5.87 20.29
N LEU A 291 -3.61 -6.06 21.59
CA LEU A 291 -2.58 -6.21 22.61
C LEU A 291 -1.73 -7.45 22.39
N GLU A 292 -2.36 -8.59 22.06
CA GLU A 292 -1.68 -9.84 21.72
C GLU A 292 -0.70 -9.62 20.55
N ALA A 293 -1.16 -8.99 19.46
CA ALA A 293 -0.35 -8.70 18.29
C ALA A 293 0.86 -7.81 18.63
N MET A 294 0.63 -6.73 19.39
CA MET A 294 1.70 -5.84 19.83
C MET A 294 2.74 -6.53 20.71
N ILE A 295 2.31 -7.37 21.65
CA ILE A 295 3.22 -8.15 22.51
C ILE A 295 4.02 -9.14 21.67
N HIS A 296 3.36 -9.87 20.75
CA HIS A 296 4.03 -10.82 19.87
C HIS A 296 5.15 -10.16 19.04
N GLN A 297 4.92 -8.95 18.50
CA GLN A 297 5.94 -8.18 17.79
C GLN A 297 7.21 -7.96 18.62
N THR A 298 7.10 -7.87 19.95
CA THR A 298 8.26 -7.62 20.82
C THR A 298 9.08 -8.86 21.12
N GLN A 299 8.56 -10.05 20.88
CA GLN A 299 9.10 -11.35 21.30
C GLN A 299 9.46 -12.27 20.13
N ALA A 300 9.29 -11.80 18.91
CA ALA A 300 9.49 -12.58 17.71
C ALA A 300 10.09 -11.74 16.58
N ARG A 301 10.68 -12.41 15.61
CA ARG A 301 11.15 -11.87 14.35
C ARG A 301 10.64 -12.77 13.22
N HIS A 302 10.20 -12.15 12.13
CA HIS A 302 9.85 -12.89 10.92
C HIS A 302 11.06 -13.66 10.38
N ALA A 303 10.84 -14.91 9.93
CA ALA A 303 11.93 -15.79 9.54
C ALA A 303 12.78 -15.23 8.38
N GLU A 304 12.14 -14.57 7.42
CA GLU A 304 12.78 -14.11 6.18
C GLU A 304 12.95 -12.57 6.13
N ILE A 305 12.14 -11.81 6.84
CA ILE A 305 12.08 -10.34 6.75
C ILE A 305 12.48 -9.73 8.09
N ALA A 306 13.76 -9.38 8.22
CA ALA A 306 14.36 -8.97 9.48
C ALA A 306 13.74 -7.72 10.12
N SER A 307 13.12 -6.82 9.33
CA SER A 307 12.45 -5.62 9.85
C SER A 307 11.05 -5.89 10.41
N VAL A 308 10.50 -7.09 10.23
CA VAL A 308 9.19 -7.50 10.74
C VAL A 308 9.35 -8.24 12.05
N GLY A 309 8.66 -7.80 13.08
CA GLY A 309 8.96 -8.14 14.47
C GLY A 309 10.15 -7.32 15.01
N ARG A 310 10.93 -7.88 15.92
CA ARG A 310 12.12 -7.21 16.50
C ARG A 310 13.39 -7.99 16.24
N ASP A 311 14.23 -7.49 15.36
CA ASP A 311 15.57 -8.02 15.14
C ASP A 311 16.44 -7.73 16.37
N GLY A 312 17.02 -8.79 16.96
CA GLY A 312 17.82 -8.69 18.19
C GLY A 312 16.98 -8.57 19.47
N PHE A 313 15.72 -9.01 19.48
CA PHE A 313 14.86 -8.96 20.65
C PHE A 313 15.43 -9.73 21.84
N GLU A 314 16.14 -10.83 21.62
CA GLU A 314 16.79 -11.63 22.68
C GLU A 314 17.87 -10.83 23.42
N TYR A 315 18.61 -10.00 22.71
CA TYR A 315 19.56 -9.07 23.30
C TYR A 315 18.86 -7.94 24.04
N TYR A 316 17.83 -7.37 23.41
CA TYR A 316 17.07 -6.28 23.99
C TYR A 316 16.42 -6.67 25.33
N ASP A 317 15.85 -7.87 25.42
CA ASP A 317 15.25 -8.40 26.66
C ASP A 317 16.31 -8.69 27.74
N LYS A 318 17.47 -9.19 27.34
CA LYS A 318 18.53 -9.58 28.28
C LYS A 318 19.41 -8.42 28.74
N LEU A 319 19.77 -7.52 27.82
CA LEU A 319 20.75 -6.47 28.05
C LEU A 319 20.11 -5.09 28.29
N GLY A 320 18.84 -4.93 27.92
CA GLY A 320 18.15 -3.65 27.88
C GLY A 320 18.58 -2.78 26.70
N TYR A 321 19.25 -3.34 25.70
CA TYR A 321 19.61 -2.68 24.44
C TYR A 321 19.96 -3.72 23.38
N VAL A 322 19.97 -3.30 22.13
CA VAL A 322 20.45 -4.07 20.99
C VAL A 322 21.93 -3.78 20.78
N PRO A 323 22.82 -4.79 20.75
CA PRO A 323 24.26 -4.57 20.61
C PRO A 323 24.73 -4.52 19.16
N TYR A 324 25.83 -3.82 18.91
CA TYR A 324 26.59 -3.82 17.66
C TYR A 324 27.98 -4.44 17.89
N PRO A 325 28.53 -5.22 16.98
CA PRO A 325 28.10 -5.48 15.60
C PRO A 325 27.11 -6.63 15.40
N GLU A 326 26.63 -7.26 16.48
CA GLU A 326 25.73 -8.42 16.41
C GLU A 326 24.46 -8.11 15.62
N VAL A 327 23.93 -6.90 15.76
CA VAL A 327 22.74 -6.45 15.03
C VAL A 327 23.03 -5.09 14.38
N PRO A 328 22.75 -4.93 13.09
CA PRO A 328 22.89 -3.64 12.42
C PRO A 328 21.88 -2.62 12.95
N GLU A 329 22.18 -1.32 12.83
CA GLU A 329 21.31 -0.22 13.27
C GLU A 329 20.93 -0.27 14.77
N ALA A 330 21.77 -0.90 15.58
CA ALA A 330 21.51 -1.30 16.96
C ALA A 330 20.99 -0.16 17.84
N THR A 331 21.63 1.03 17.80
CA THR A 331 21.20 2.20 18.57
C THR A 331 19.82 2.65 18.17
N ALA A 332 19.56 2.81 16.88
CA ALA A 332 18.27 3.24 16.36
C ALA A 332 17.18 2.24 16.72
N LYS A 333 17.43 0.93 16.56
CA LYS A 333 16.49 -0.14 16.97
C LYS A 333 16.16 -0.05 18.46
N THR A 334 17.16 0.15 19.33
CA THR A 334 16.93 0.29 20.77
C THR A 334 16.00 1.46 21.10
N LEU A 335 16.19 2.61 20.44
CA LEU A 335 15.38 3.80 20.68
C LEU A 335 13.94 3.61 20.20
N GLU A 336 13.77 3.06 19.00
CA GLU A 336 12.44 2.79 18.43
C GLU A 336 11.68 1.71 19.23
N TYR A 337 12.36 0.66 19.69
CA TYR A 337 11.75 -0.37 20.54
C TYR A 337 11.30 0.19 21.89
N ALA A 338 12.10 1.05 22.51
CA ALA A 338 11.73 1.70 23.76
C ALA A 338 10.48 2.60 23.60
N TYR A 339 10.35 3.29 22.46
CA TYR A 339 9.17 4.07 22.16
C TYR A 339 7.94 3.18 21.92
N ALA A 340 8.08 2.11 21.16
CA ALA A 340 6.99 1.15 20.96
C ALA A 340 6.56 0.49 22.28
N ASP A 341 7.51 0.17 23.18
CA ASP A 341 7.21 -0.37 24.50
C ASP A 341 6.39 0.62 25.35
N TRP A 342 6.70 1.92 25.28
CA TRP A 342 5.88 2.94 25.91
C TRP A 342 4.45 2.97 25.35
N CYS A 343 4.29 2.83 24.03
CA CYS A 343 2.98 2.76 23.40
C CYS A 343 2.20 1.54 23.91
N ILE A 344 2.83 0.36 23.97
CA ILE A 344 2.21 -0.87 24.49
C ILE A 344 1.77 -0.69 25.95
N ALA A 345 2.64 -0.08 26.78
CA ALA A 345 2.32 0.23 28.17
C ALA A 345 1.06 1.09 28.29
N ARG A 346 0.98 2.16 27.49
CA ARG A 346 -0.19 3.06 27.45
C ARG A 346 -1.47 2.34 27.01
N PHE A 347 -1.35 1.44 26.04
CA PHE A 347 -2.49 0.66 25.57
C PHE A 347 -2.96 -0.32 26.65
N ALA A 348 -2.04 -1.08 27.24
CA ALA A 348 -2.36 -2.04 28.33
C ALA A 348 -2.98 -1.34 29.55
N GLU A 349 -2.46 -0.17 29.93
CA GLU A 349 -3.02 0.66 31.00
C GLU A 349 -4.48 1.08 30.70
N SER A 350 -4.76 1.47 29.46
CA SER A 350 -6.12 1.85 29.03
C SER A 350 -7.13 0.68 29.10
N LEU A 351 -6.63 -0.55 29.06
CA LEU A 351 -7.42 -1.79 29.24
C LEU A 351 -7.46 -2.29 30.68
N GLY A 352 -6.86 -1.58 31.64
CA GLY A 352 -6.76 -1.99 33.05
C GLY A 352 -5.78 -3.14 33.30
N LYS A 353 -4.90 -3.49 32.34
CA LYS A 353 -3.88 -4.56 32.44
C LYS A 353 -2.60 -4.02 33.06
N GLN A 354 -2.65 -3.69 34.34
CA GLN A 354 -1.57 -2.95 35.02
C GLN A 354 -0.25 -3.71 35.04
N ASP A 355 -0.25 -5.02 35.23
CA ASP A 355 0.98 -5.83 35.26
C ASP A 355 1.75 -5.73 33.92
N ILE A 356 1.01 -5.77 32.80
CA ILE A 356 1.58 -5.62 31.47
C ILE A 356 2.08 -4.17 31.28
N ALA A 357 1.28 -3.20 31.69
CA ALA A 357 1.64 -1.80 31.58
C ALA A 357 2.95 -1.51 32.33
N ASP A 358 3.08 -1.96 33.57
CA ASP A 358 4.28 -1.76 34.41
C ASP A 358 5.53 -2.41 33.78
N GLN A 359 5.39 -3.63 33.26
CA GLN A 359 6.47 -4.31 32.54
C GLN A 359 6.96 -3.51 31.34
N TYR A 360 6.04 -3.03 30.51
CA TYR A 360 6.40 -2.29 29.29
C TYR A 360 6.86 -0.85 29.59
N TYR A 361 6.37 -0.21 30.65
CA TYR A 361 6.95 1.05 31.13
C TYR A 361 8.40 0.91 31.58
N GLN A 362 8.78 -0.22 32.17
CA GLN A 362 10.18 -0.52 32.50
C GLN A 362 11.01 -0.69 31.22
N LYS A 363 10.55 -1.50 30.25
CA LYS A 363 11.23 -1.68 28.96
C LYS A 363 11.36 -0.35 28.19
N ALA A 364 10.38 0.51 28.28
CA ALA A 364 10.41 1.85 27.69
C ALA A 364 11.56 2.73 28.20
N GLN A 365 12.18 2.41 29.35
CA GLN A 365 13.36 3.12 29.84
C GLN A 365 14.69 2.62 29.23
N ASN A 366 14.66 1.58 28.44
CA ASN A 366 15.85 0.92 27.89
C ASN A 366 16.72 1.85 27.03
N TYR A 367 16.15 2.88 26.40
CA TYR A 367 16.91 3.89 25.67
C TYR A 367 18.00 4.55 26.53
N ARG A 368 17.81 4.63 27.85
CA ARG A 368 18.79 5.23 28.80
C ARG A 368 20.09 4.45 28.85
N ASN A 369 20.06 3.14 28.56
CA ASN A 369 21.24 2.29 28.54
C ASN A 369 22.26 2.68 27.46
N LEU A 370 21.79 3.41 26.44
CA LEU A 370 22.63 3.90 25.35
C LEU A 370 22.95 5.39 25.42
N TYR A 371 22.52 6.09 26.48
CA TYR A 371 22.96 7.46 26.71
C TYR A 371 24.40 7.47 27.22
N TYR A 372 25.28 8.11 26.46
CA TYR A 372 26.71 8.24 26.81
C TYR A 372 26.99 9.63 27.41
N PRO A 373 27.10 9.74 28.74
CA PRO A 373 27.20 11.04 29.42
C PRO A 373 28.39 11.89 28.98
N GLU A 374 29.54 11.27 28.70
CA GLU A 374 30.76 11.97 28.30
C GLU A 374 30.63 12.71 26.96
N HIS A 375 29.78 12.20 26.06
CA HIS A 375 29.51 12.81 24.76
C HIS A 375 28.18 13.53 24.67
N GLY A 376 27.23 13.26 25.58
CA GLY A 376 25.91 13.86 25.58
C GLY A 376 24.98 13.32 24.49
N PHE A 377 25.28 12.17 23.89
CA PHE A 377 24.54 11.53 22.82
C PHE A 377 24.11 10.12 23.16
N MET A 378 23.17 9.59 22.39
CA MET A 378 22.91 8.16 22.31
C MET A 378 24.05 7.51 21.54
N TRP A 379 24.66 6.45 22.10
CA TRP A 379 25.81 5.79 21.53
C TRP A 379 25.65 4.28 21.54
N THR A 380 26.41 3.60 20.71
CA THR A 380 26.27 2.15 20.59
C THR A 380 27.21 1.41 21.55
N LYS A 381 26.74 0.22 22.00
CA LYS A 381 27.50 -0.72 22.82
C LYS A 381 27.63 -2.07 22.14
N ASP A 382 28.73 -2.79 22.49
CA ASP A 382 28.85 -4.22 22.15
C ASP A 382 28.04 -5.10 23.14
N ALA A 383 27.95 -6.40 22.86
CA ALA A 383 27.22 -7.35 23.72
C ALA A 383 27.85 -7.53 25.12
N LYS A 384 29.07 -7.01 25.38
CA LYS A 384 29.73 -7.01 26.66
C LYS A 384 29.52 -5.73 27.47
N GLY A 385 28.80 -4.76 26.90
CA GLY A 385 28.52 -3.49 27.53
C GLY A 385 29.57 -2.39 27.30
N ASN A 386 30.58 -2.62 26.49
CA ASN A 386 31.57 -1.62 26.15
C ASN A 386 31.07 -0.64 25.12
N TRP A 387 31.35 0.65 25.33
CA TRP A 387 31.07 1.67 24.32
C TRP A 387 31.99 1.50 23.11
N LEU A 388 31.45 1.62 21.92
CA LEU A 388 32.26 1.58 20.71
C LEU A 388 33.07 2.85 20.54
N SER A 389 34.34 2.66 20.13
CA SER A 389 35.22 3.79 19.81
C SER A 389 34.83 4.44 18.49
N LEU A 390 34.91 5.76 18.37
CA LEU A 390 34.71 6.53 17.14
C LEU A 390 35.57 6.07 15.97
N ILE A 391 36.76 5.53 16.23
CA ILE A 391 37.66 5.03 15.18
C ILE A 391 37.15 3.73 14.51
N HIS A 392 36.15 3.08 15.08
CA HIS A 392 35.50 1.89 14.49
C HIS A 392 34.22 2.23 13.74
N ILE A 393 33.80 3.48 13.68
CA ILE A 393 32.72 3.94 12.81
C ILE A 393 33.33 4.23 11.45
N SER A 394 33.61 3.18 10.69
CA SER A 394 33.98 3.32 9.31
C SER A 394 32.72 3.65 8.51
N GLU A 395 32.67 4.87 8.00
CA GLU A 395 31.78 5.45 7.01
C GLU A 395 30.28 5.51 7.31
N PRO A 396 29.64 6.66 7.03
CA PRO A 396 28.19 6.71 7.01
C PRO A 396 27.71 5.75 5.92
N THR A 397 26.94 4.76 6.31
CA THR A 397 26.17 3.94 5.37
C THR A 397 25.34 4.88 4.49
N ARG A 398 25.60 4.83 3.20
CA ARG A 398 24.88 5.58 2.16
C ARG A 398 23.42 5.21 2.11
#